data_7908efc74581f9c6691581aff204a5dd
#
_entry.id   7908efc74581f9c6691581aff204a5dd
#
_cell.length_a   1.000
_cell.length_b   1.000
_cell.length_c   1.000
_cell.angle_alpha   90.00
_cell.angle_beta   90.00
_cell.angle_gamma   90.00
#
_symmetry.space_group_name_H-M   'P 1'
#
loop_
_entity.id
_entity.type
_entity.pdbx_description
1 polymer ?
#
loop_
_entity_poly.entity_id
_entity_poly.type
_entity_poly.pdbx_seq_one_letter_code
_entity_poly.pdbx_strand_id
1 'polypeptide(L)'
;MEDLPSALDLKTFLLSPSVSSAISREWATSIGRTLGIWLRSFHTWIDDPAQAEVASGFEKNETMKKLKFSINYESLLNMVGAHPGLLEESRGVFERVRERAAAELEEGVGGPIGAIHGDFWSGKYVPLSITYIWTSLADNSSVLIPKTALDQPLPVTPLFIIDWELAQVGSRALDLGQMIAELYLLKHFKDIDAGLWVIEGFAEGYQDISEEMAFRTLIHVGVHLIFWGSTVAGWGTPEQVRDVVRVGRDLITQADGKDREAFKGEVWEALFRA
;
A
#
# COMPACT_ATOMS: atom_id res chain seq x y z
N MET A 1 -20.38 -15.32 5.59
CA MET A 1 -18.95 -14.94 5.74
C MET A 1 -18.34 -15.97 6.65
N GLU A 2 -17.29 -16.64 6.23
CA GLU A 2 -16.61 -17.61 7.09
C GLU A 2 -15.89 -16.88 8.22
N ASP A 3 -16.07 -17.32 9.45
CA ASP A 3 -15.36 -16.76 10.59
C ASP A 3 -13.93 -17.33 10.62
N LEU A 4 -12.92 -16.47 10.73
CA LEU A 4 -11.50 -16.84 10.81
C LEU A 4 -10.94 -16.52 12.21
N PRO A 5 -11.47 -17.14 13.29
CA PRO A 5 -11.20 -16.74 14.67
C PRO A 5 -9.75 -16.96 15.10
N SER A 6 -9.00 -17.73 14.34
CA SER A 6 -7.59 -18.06 14.62
C SER A 6 -6.63 -17.36 13.65
N ALA A 7 -7.00 -16.18 13.14
CA ALA A 7 -6.13 -15.37 12.30
C ALA A 7 -5.72 -14.05 12.97
N LEU A 8 -4.63 -13.47 12.49
CA LEU A 8 -4.15 -12.13 12.82
C LEU A 8 -3.98 -11.37 11.50
N ASP A 9 -4.11 -10.05 11.53
CA ASP A 9 -3.63 -9.26 10.41
C ASP A 9 -2.10 -9.35 10.30
N LEU A 10 -1.60 -9.21 9.06
CA LEU A 10 -0.18 -9.36 8.75
C LEU A 10 0.69 -8.36 9.53
N LYS A 11 0.20 -7.14 9.74
CA LYS A 11 0.91 -6.09 10.48
C LYS A 11 1.07 -6.47 11.96
N THR A 12 -0.01 -6.89 12.61
CA THR A 12 0.03 -7.38 14.00
C THR A 12 0.94 -8.61 14.12
N PHE A 13 0.92 -9.50 13.13
CA PHE A 13 1.82 -10.64 13.08
C PHE A 13 3.29 -10.19 13.05
N LEU A 14 3.68 -9.30 12.13
CA LEU A 14 5.06 -8.82 12.00
C LEU A 14 5.51 -7.97 13.20
N LEU A 15 4.59 -7.27 13.87
CA LEU A 15 4.85 -6.49 15.08
C LEU A 15 4.99 -7.37 16.34
N SER A 16 4.54 -8.62 16.31
CA SER A 16 4.59 -9.46 17.51
C SER A 16 6.06 -9.73 17.91
N PRO A 17 6.42 -9.63 19.20
CA PRO A 17 7.81 -9.80 19.65
C PRO A 17 8.40 -11.17 19.29
N SER A 18 7.58 -12.23 19.27
CA SER A 18 8.02 -13.58 18.91
C SER A 18 8.40 -13.68 17.42
N VAL A 19 7.74 -12.93 16.55
CA VAL A 19 8.02 -12.90 15.12
C VAL A 19 9.12 -11.89 14.81
N SER A 20 8.99 -10.65 15.24
CA SER A 20 9.93 -9.57 14.90
C SER A 20 11.37 -9.85 15.31
N SER A 21 11.58 -10.65 16.38
CA SER A 21 12.91 -11.05 16.84
C SER A 21 13.45 -12.34 16.20
N ALA A 22 12.61 -13.15 15.57
CA ALA A 22 12.96 -14.50 15.12
C ALA A 22 12.71 -14.75 13.61
N ILE A 23 11.94 -13.90 12.95
CA ILE A 23 11.63 -14.09 11.53
C ILE A 23 12.89 -14.00 10.67
N SER A 24 13.14 -15.02 9.85
CA SER A 24 14.23 -14.98 8.89
C SER A 24 13.86 -14.15 7.67
N ARG A 25 14.88 -13.57 7.01
CA ARG A 25 14.67 -12.87 5.73
C ARG A 25 13.99 -13.77 4.69
N GLU A 26 14.42 -15.04 4.60
CA GLU A 26 13.83 -16.00 3.68
C GLU A 26 12.34 -16.19 3.90
N TRP A 27 11.92 -16.34 5.17
CA TRP A 27 10.50 -16.49 5.48
C TRP A 27 9.69 -15.23 5.19
N ALA A 28 10.17 -14.05 5.60
CA ALA A 28 9.52 -12.79 5.30
C ALA A 28 9.40 -12.54 3.78
N THR A 29 10.47 -12.79 3.02
CA THR A 29 10.45 -12.70 1.56
C THR A 29 9.45 -13.69 0.94
N SER A 30 9.32 -14.90 1.50
CA SER A 30 8.34 -15.90 1.04
C SER A 30 6.90 -15.42 1.26
N ILE A 31 6.60 -14.78 2.38
CA ILE A 31 5.28 -14.15 2.63
C ILE A 31 5.01 -13.08 1.56
N GLY A 32 5.97 -12.20 1.32
CA GLY A 32 5.86 -11.16 0.30
C GLY A 32 5.61 -11.75 -1.09
N ARG A 33 6.40 -12.78 -1.47
CA ARG A 33 6.24 -13.44 -2.77
C ARG A 33 4.85 -14.06 -2.93
N THR A 34 4.30 -14.68 -1.90
CA THR A 34 2.95 -15.24 -1.92
C THR A 34 1.90 -14.14 -2.14
N LEU A 35 2.03 -13.00 -1.47
CA LEU A 35 1.15 -11.84 -1.66
C LEU A 35 1.23 -11.28 -3.08
N GLY A 36 2.44 -11.12 -3.61
CA GLY A 36 2.66 -10.63 -4.98
C GLY A 36 2.04 -11.55 -6.03
N ILE A 37 2.29 -12.85 -5.92
CA ILE A 37 1.69 -13.87 -6.81
C ILE A 37 0.17 -13.82 -6.74
N TRP A 38 -0.38 -13.72 -5.52
CA TRP A 38 -1.83 -13.64 -5.34
C TRP A 38 -2.41 -12.38 -6.02
N LEU A 39 -1.84 -11.21 -5.77
CA LEU A 39 -2.33 -9.95 -6.33
C LEU A 39 -2.25 -9.93 -7.86
N ARG A 40 -1.14 -10.40 -8.43
CA ARG A 40 -1.02 -10.58 -9.89
C ARG A 40 -2.07 -11.54 -10.43
N SER A 41 -2.27 -12.66 -9.76
CA SER A 41 -3.26 -13.66 -10.17
C SER A 41 -4.67 -13.08 -10.14
N PHE A 42 -5.02 -12.29 -9.13
CA PHE A 42 -6.29 -11.58 -9.05
C PHE A 42 -6.44 -10.58 -10.21
N HIS A 43 -5.44 -9.73 -10.45
CA HIS A 43 -5.47 -8.75 -11.54
C HIS A 43 -5.57 -9.40 -12.92
N THR A 44 -4.92 -10.56 -13.11
CA THR A 44 -5.00 -11.32 -14.37
C THR A 44 -6.32 -12.03 -14.50
N TRP A 45 -6.83 -12.64 -13.43
CA TRP A 45 -8.09 -13.36 -13.41
C TRP A 45 -9.27 -12.45 -13.73
N ILE A 46 -9.31 -11.26 -13.15
CA ILE A 46 -10.44 -10.34 -13.34
C ILE A 46 -10.48 -9.73 -14.75
N ASP A 47 -9.32 -9.69 -15.45
CA ASP A 47 -9.25 -9.25 -16.85
C ASP A 47 -9.72 -10.31 -17.85
N ASP A 48 -9.91 -11.57 -17.42
CA ASP A 48 -10.42 -12.62 -18.28
C ASP A 48 -11.86 -12.29 -18.72
N PRO A 49 -12.18 -12.31 -20.02
CA PRO A 49 -13.53 -12.09 -20.50
C PRO A 49 -14.61 -12.97 -19.83
N ALA A 50 -14.24 -14.15 -19.33
CA ALA A 50 -15.12 -15.00 -18.56
C ALA A 50 -15.58 -14.37 -17.23
N GLN A 51 -14.87 -13.35 -16.74
CA GLN A 51 -15.17 -12.64 -15.49
C GLN A 51 -15.92 -11.31 -15.72
N ALA A 52 -16.38 -11.02 -16.95
CA ALA A 52 -16.98 -9.72 -17.31
C ALA A 52 -18.15 -9.31 -16.40
N GLU A 53 -18.96 -10.26 -15.92
CA GLU A 53 -20.05 -9.97 -14.98
C GLU A 53 -19.51 -9.45 -13.65
N VAL A 54 -18.49 -10.09 -13.09
CA VAL A 54 -17.85 -9.68 -11.84
C VAL A 54 -17.14 -8.34 -12.05
N ALA A 55 -16.37 -8.20 -13.13
CA ALA A 55 -15.64 -6.96 -13.46
C ALA A 55 -16.61 -5.76 -13.58
N SER A 56 -17.79 -5.95 -14.15
CA SER A 56 -18.80 -4.89 -14.25
C SER A 56 -19.31 -4.40 -12.87
N GLY A 57 -19.21 -5.23 -11.85
CA GLY A 57 -19.51 -4.85 -10.46
C GLY A 57 -18.52 -3.82 -9.95
N PHE A 58 -17.21 -4.01 -10.22
CA PHE A 58 -16.16 -3.07 -9.85
C PHE A 58 -16.29 -1.73 -10.58
N GLU A 59 -16.69 -1.74 -11.86
CA GLU A 59 -16.89 -0.52 -12.65
C GLU A 59 -17.98 0.40 -12.06
N LYS A 60 -19.02 -0.19 -11.47
CA LYS A 60 -20.15 0.56 -10.90
C LYS A 60 -19.86 1.22 -9.56
N ASN A 61 -18.73 0.95 -8.94
CA ASN A 61 -18.39 1.46 -7.62
C ASN A 61 -17.80 2.89 -7.66
N GLU A 62 -18.51 3.80 -8.32
CA GLU A 62 -18.11 5.21 -8.48
C GLU A 62 -17.92 5.94 -7.15
N THR A 63 -18.67 5.56 -6.13
CA THR A 63 -18.55 6.18 -4.80
C THR A 63 -17.19 5.90 -4.19
N MET A 64 -16.71 4.66 -4.28
CA MET A 64 -15.39 4.29 -3.71
C MET A 64 -14.24 4.81 -4.55
N LYS A 65 -14.39 4.91 -5.87
CA LYS A 65 -13.42 5.59 -6.75
C LYS A 65 -13.18 7.02 -6.28
N LYS A 66 -14.26 7.80 -6.12
CA LYS A 66 -14.18 9.20 -5.67
C LYS A 66 -13.63 9.32 -4.25
N LEU A 67 -14.06 8.44 -3.34
CA LEU A 67 -13.55 8.40 -1.98
C LEU A 67 -12.03 8.15 -1.97
N LYS A 68 -11.56 7.14 -2.70
CA LYS A 68 -10.14 6.80 -2.77
C LYS A 68 -9.30 7.94 -3.37
N PHE A 69 -9.80 8.58 -4.41
CA PHE A 69 -9.16 9.77 -4.99
C PHE A 69 -9.05 10.92 -3.98
N SER A 70 -10.15 11.23 -3.28
CA SER A 70 -10.17 12.32 -2.30
C SER A 70 -9.21 12.05 -1.13
N ILE A 71 -9.23 10.84 -0.57
CA ILE A 71 -8.36 10.48 0.55
C ILE A 71 -6.87 10.56 0.17
N ASN A 72 -6.52 10.10 -1.03
CA ASN A 72 -5.13 10.07 -1.45
C ASN A 72 -4.68 11.41 -2.03
N TYR A 73 -5.29 11.83 -3.13
CA TYR A 73 -4.71 12.90 -3.98
C TYR A 73 -5.21 14.30 -3.65
N GLU A 74 -6.48 14.47 -3.21
CA GLU A 74 -6.93 15.76 -2.71
C GLU A 74 -6.31 16.07 -1.35
N SER A 75 -6.23 15.06 -0.47
CA SER A 75 -5.59 15.21 0.84
C SER A 75 -4.10 15.54 0.73
N LEU A 76 -3.39 15.06 -0.30
CA LEU A 76 -1.98 15.39 -0.53
C LEU A 76 -1.74 16.91 -0.57
N LEU A 77 -2.60 17.66 -1.27
CA LEU A 77 -2.47 19.12 -1.34
C LEU A 77 -2.77 19.80 0.00
N ASN A 78 -3.69 19.23 0.79
CA ASN A 78 -3.98 19.74 2.13
C ASN A 78 -2.79 19.55 3.08
N MET A 79 -2.01 18.47 2.89
CA MET A 79 -0.83 18.17 3.71
C MET A 79 0.28 19.21 3.53
N VAL A 80 0.32 19.95 2.42
CA VAL A 80 1.31 21.03 2.22
C VAL A 80 1.21 22.08 3.33
N GLY A 81 0.01 22.49 3.69
CA GLY A 81 -0.21 23.43 4.80
C GLY A 81 0.00 22.82 6.19
N ALA A 82 -0.14 21.50 6.32
CA ALA A 82 0.07 20.77 7.58
C ALA A 82 1.56 20.57 7.93
N HIS A 83 2.44 20.58 6.92
CA HIS A 83 3.89 20.38 7.09
C HIS A 83 4.72 21.54 6.52
N PRO A 84 4.64 22.74 7.15
CA PRO A 84 5.35 23.92 6.67
C PRO A 84 6.87 23.73 6.71
N GLY A 85 7.55 24.22 5.67
CA GLY A 85 8.99 24.07 5.48
C GLY A 85 9.42 22.69 4.95
N LEU A 86 8.48 21.77 4.68
CA LEU A 86 8.78 20.45 4.14
C LEU A 86 8.22 20.22 2.73
N LEU A 87 7.00 20.66 2.46
CA LEU A 87 6.25 20.25 1.28
C LEU A 87 5.99 21.39 0.27
N GLU A 88 6.20 22.64 0.64
CA GLU A 88 5.82 23.81 -0.20
C GLU A 88 6.53 23.81 -1.54
N GLU A 89 7.82 23.50 -1.56
CA GLU A 89 8.62 23.50 -2.81
C GLU A 89 8.14 22.40 -3.78
N SER A 90 7.51 21.36 -3.28
CA SER A 90 6.99 20.24 -4.07
C SER A 90 5.53 20.41 -4.49
N ARG A 91 4.86 21.52 -4.10
CA ARG A 91 3.44 21.76 -4.40
C ARG A 91 3.11 21.55 -5.89
N GLY A 92 3.91 22.09 -6.80
CA GLY A 92 3.67 21.97 -8.24
C GLY A 92 3.79 20.51 -8.75
N VAL A 93 4.62 19.69 -8.11
CA VAL A 93 4.67 18.24 -8.38
C VAL A 93 3.37 17.57 -7.90
N PHE A 94 2.92 17.89 -6.71
CA PHE A 94 1.69 17.30 -6.14
C PHE A 94 0.43 17.70 -6.95
N GLU A 95 0.39 18.92 -7.47
CA GLU A 95 -0.69 19.37 -8.36
C GLU A 95 -0.72 18.54 -9.64
N ARG A 96 0.42 18.30 -10.31
CA ARG A 96 0.50 17.43 -11.49
C ARG A 96 0.11 15.99 -11.19
N VAL A 97 0.55 15.44 -10.04
CA VAL A 97 0.19 14.08 -9.59
C VAL A 97 -1.32 13.97 -9.39
N ARG A 98 -1.94 14.95 -8.72
CA ARG A 98 -3.38 15.00 -8.53
C ARG A 98 -4.13 15.12 -9.86
N GLU A 99 -3.70 15.99 -10.76
CA GLU A 99 -4.32 16.16 -12.09
C GLU A 99 -4.28 14.88 -12.92
N ARG A 100 -3.13 14.17 -12.89
CA ARG A 100 -3.00 12.87 -13.55
C ARG A 100 -3.96 11.84 -12.95
N ALA A 101 -4.05 11.77 -11.62
CA ALA A 101 -4.96 10.85 -10.95
C ALA A 101 -6.44 11.20 -11.22
N ALA A 102 -6.78 12.48 -11.36
CA ALA A 102 -8.12 12.93 -11.76
C ALA A 102 -8.47 12.52 -13.19
N ALA A 103 -7.54 12.69 -14.13
CA ALA A 103 -7.73 12.26 -15.53
C ALA A 103 -7.93 10.73 -15.62
N GLU A 104 -7.21 9.96 -14.82
CA GLU A 104 -7.43 8.50 -14.73
C GLU A 104 -8.80 8.12 -14.21
N LEU A 105 -9.29 8.86 -13.21
CA LEU A 105 -10.61 8.65 -12.65
C LEU A 105 -11.72 8.92 -13.67
N GLU A 106 -11.56 9.99 -14.49
CA GLU A 106 -12.58 10.43 -15.43
C GLU A 106 -12.53 9.69 -16.79
N GLU A 107 -11.32 9.46 -17.29
CA GLU A 107 -11.12 8.97 -18.66
C GLU A 107 -10.78 7.49 -18.73
N GLY A 108 -10.42 6.87 -17.61
CA GLY A 108 -9.96 5.47 -17.56
C GLY A 108 -8.67 5.22 -18.34
N VAL A 109 -7.90 6.28 -18.65
CA VAL A 109 -6.66 6.25 -19.43
C VAL A 109 -5.48 6.68 -18.56
N GLY A 110 -4.29 6.16 -18.83
CA GLY A 110 -3.06 6.66 -18.24
C GLY A 110 -2.27 5.68 -17.39
N GLY A 111 -2.39 4.38 -17.63
CA GLY A 111 -1.58 3.39 -16.93
C GLY A 111 -2.25 2.02 -16.86
N PRO A 112 -1.73 1.09 -16.06
CA PRO A 112 -2.35 -0.22 -15.86
C PRO A 112 -3.64 -0.09 -15.05
N ILE A 113 -4.71 0.34 -15.72
CA ILE A 113 -6.05 0.46 -15.16
C ILE A 113 -6.75 -0.90 -15.22
N GLY A 114 -7.42 -1.27 -14.16
CA GLY A 114 -8.18 -2.51 -14.06
C GLY A 114 -8.91 -2.60 -12.72
N ALA A 115 -9.54 -3.74 -12.47
CA ALA A 115 -10.12 -3.97 -11.15
C ALA A 115 -9.01 -4.09 -10.10
N ILE A 116 -9.21 -3.40 -8.99
CA ILE A 116 -8.31 -3.38 -7.83
C ILE A 116 -9.08 -3.74 -6.57
N HIS A 117 -8.37 -4.22 -5.56
CA HIS A 117 -8.93 -4.41 -4.22
C HIS A 117 -9.35 -3.05 -3.61
N GLY A 118 -8.56 -2.02 -3.88
CA GLY A 118 -8.84 -0.64 -3.48
C GLY A 118 -8.44 -0.32 -2.04
N ASP A 119 -8.27 -1.34 -1.19
CA ASP A 119 -7.76 -1.19 0.17
C ASP A 119 -6.83 -2.36 0.57
N PHE A 120 -5.86 -2.65 -0.30
CA PHE A 120 -4.93 -3.77 -0.11
C PHE A 120 -3.76 -3.38 0.80
N TRP A 121 -3.86 -3.77 2.09
CA TRP A 121 -2.87 -3.39 3.12
C TRP A 121 -2.67 -4.46 4.19
N SER A 122 -1.62 -4.30 4.97
CA SER A 122 -1.12 -5.34 5.88
C SER A 122 -1.85 -5.41 7.22
N GLY A 123 -2.64 -4.42 7.61
CA GLY A 123 -3.12 -4.47 8.97
C GLY A 123 -4.06 -3.38 9.46
N LYS A 124 -4.33 -3.42 10.74
CA LYS A 124 -5.31 -2.67 11.47
C LYS A 124 -4.75 -1.37 12.03
N TYR A 125 -5.43 -0.24 11.83
CA TYR A 125 -5.22 0.93 12.67
C TYR A 125 -6.09 0.79 13.92
N VAL A 126 -5.47 0.90 15.10
CA VAL A 126 -6.21 1.09 16.35
C VAL A 126 -6.20 2.58 16.65
N PRO A 127 -7.27 3.34 16.36
CA PRO A 127 -7.30 4.75 16.69
C PRO A 127 -7.51 4.92 18.19
N LEU A 128 -6.50 5.45 18.88
CA LEU A 128 -6.73 6.19 20.11
C LEU A 128 -7.29 7.55 19.70
N SER A 129 -8.62 7.67 19.70
CA SER A 129 -9.40 8.93 19.58
C SER A 129 -9.19 9.75 18.29
N ILE A 130 -9.84 9.39 17.21
CA ILE A 130 -10.26 10.34 16.18
C ILE A 130 -11.73 10.12 15.86
N THR A 131 -12.47 11.20 15.92
CA THR A 131 -13.89 11.40 16.00
C THR A 131 -14.68 10.88 14.77
N TYR A 132 -15.64 10.02 15.02
CA TYR A 132 -16.95 9.78 14.41
C TYR A 132 -17.15 9.48 12.92
N ILE A 133 -16.25 9.78 11.99
CA ILE A 133 -16.49 9.48 10.55
C ILE A 133 -15.74 8.24 10.07
N TRP A 134 -14.66 7.86 10.74
CA TRP A 134 -13.73 6.79 10.33
C TRP A 134 -13.80 5.52 11.18
N THR A 135 -14.67 5.45 12.17
CA THR A 135 -14.72 4.30 13.10
C THR A 135 -15.23 3.02 12.46
N SER A 136 -15.93 3.09 11.34
CA SER A 136 -16.35 1.91 10.58
C SER A 136 -15.26 1.36 9.65
N LEU A 137 -14.31 2.22 9.24
CA LEU A 137 -13.16 1.83 8.40
C LEU A 137 -11.92 1.42 9.24
N ALA A 138 -11.94 1.69 10.54
CA ALA A 138 -10.76 1.54 11.41
C ALA A 138 -10.49 0.09 11.86
N ASP A 139 -11.40 -0.83 11.58
CA ASP A 139 -11.30 -2.23 12.02
C ASP A 139 -10.95 -3.20 10.89
N ASN A 140 -10.73 -2.71 9.69
CA ASN A 140 -10.59 -3.51 8.49
C ASN A 140 -9.13 -3.81 8.19
N SER A 141 -8.80 -5.07 7.98
CA SER A 141 -7.47 -5.56 7.56
C SER A 141 -7.67 -6.40 6.31
N SER A 142 -6.90 -6.14 5.25
CA SER A 142 -7.10 -6.88 4.00
C SER A 142 -6.37 -8.22 3.98
N VAL A 143 -5.28 -8.36 4.75
CA VAL A 143 -4.46 -9.58 4.75
C VAL A 143 -4.41 -10.20 6.13
N LEU A 144 -4.90 -11.43 6.25
CA LEU A 144 -4.85 -12.22 7.47
C LEU A 144 -3.90 -13.41 7.32
N ILE A 145 -3.23 -13.74 8.44
CA ILE A 145 -2.33 -14.88 8.61
C ILE A 145 -2.80 -15.72 9.80
N PRO A 146 -2.75 -17.07 9.73
CA PRO A 146 -3.11 -17.91 10.86
C PRO A 146 -2.23 -17.67 12.09
N LYS A 147 -2.82 -17.66 13.28
CA LYS A 147 -2.08 -17.54 14.55
C LYS A 147 -1.07 -18.66 14.75
N THR A 148 -1.30 -19.84 14.18
CA THR A 148 -0.35 -20.96 14.23
C THR A 148 1.00 -20.63 13.59
N ALA A 149 1.06 -19.65 12.70
CA ALA A 149 2.30 -19.15 12.14
C ALA A 149 3.18 -18.41 13.17
N LEU A 150 2.63 -17.97 14.32
CA LEU A 150 3.41 -17.41 15.43
C LEU A 150 4.33 -18.43 16.10
N ASP A 151 3.89 -19.70 16.13
CA ASP A 151 4.58 -20.74 16.87
C ASP A 151 5.60 -21.51 16.01
N GLN A 152 5.32 -21.60 14.71
CA GLN A 152 6.18 -22.35 13.77
C GLN A 152 6.15 -21.70 12.37
N PRO A 153 7.33 -21.50 11.74
CA PRO A 153 7.40 -21.18 10.31
C PRO A 153 6.75 -22.32 9.51
N LEU A 154 5.72 -22.00 8.75
CA LEU A 154 5.07 -22.97 7.87
C LEU A 154 5.82 -23.02 6.54
N PRO A 155 6.01 -24.21 5.94
CA PRO A 155 6.60 -24.34 4.60
C PRO A 155 5.86 -23.53 3.54
N VAL A 156 4.54 -23.43 3.71
CA VAL A 156 3.66 -22.53 2.96
C VAL A 156 2.76 -21.84 3.97
N THR A 157 2.89 -20.55 4.12
CA THR A 157 2.05 -19.76 5.02
C THR A 157 0.76 -19.38 4.29
N PRO A 158 -0.41 -19.93 4.66
CA PRO A 158 -1.66 -19.53 4.04
C PRO A 158 -1.98 -18.08 4.40
N LEU A 159 -2.49 -17.34 3.43
CA LEU A 159 -2.94 -15.96 3.59
C LEU A 159 -4.41 -15.88 3.17
N PHE A 160 -5.18 -15.06 3.87
CA PHE A 160 -6.56 -14.80 3.53
C PHE A 160 -6.71 -13.33 3.17
N ILE A 161 -7.32 -13.06 2.02
CA ILE A 161 -7.59 -11.70 1.57
C ILE A 161 -9.06 -11.44 1.78
N ILE A 162 -9.36 -10.38 2.53
CA ILE A 162 -10.69 -9.99 2.95
C ILE A 162 -10.91 -8.50 2.72
N ASP A 163 -12.11 -8.01 3.01
CA ASP A 163 -12.44 -6.58 3.04
C ASP A 163 -12.45 -5.90 1.66
N TRP A 164 -13.34 -6.38 0.81
CA TRP A 164 -13.51 -5.95 -0.58
C TRP A 164 -14.40 -4.73 -0.76
N GLU A 165 -14.75 -4.01 0.30
CA GLU A 165 -15.74 -2.92 0.23
C GLU A 165 -15.27 -1.73 -0.62
N LEU A 166 -13.96 -1.51 -0.74
CA LEU A 166 -13.36 -0.47 -1.60
C LEU A 166 -12.99 -0.97 -3.00
N ALA A 167 -13.35 -2.22 -3.33
CA ALA A 167 -13.03 -2.81 -4.62
C ALA A 167 -13.70 -2.04 -5.77
N GLN A 168 -12.91 -1.69 -6.79
CA GLN A 168 -13.29 -0.78 -7.86
C GLN A 168 -12.38 -0.94 -9.09
N VAL A 169 -12.69 -0.24 -10.17
CA VAL A 169 -11.74 -0.04 -11.27
C VAL A 169 -10.85 1.16 -10.95
N GLY A 170 -9.54 0.98 -11.05
CA GLY A 170 -8.55 2.01 -10.78
C GLY A 170 -7.15 1.62 -11.23
N SER A 171 -6.16 2.44 -10.92
CA SER A 171 -4.77 2.11 -11.17
C SER A 171 -4.30 0.98 -10.26
N ARG A 172 -3.75 -0.10 -10.82
CA ARG A 172 -3.18 -1.22 -10.07
C ARG A 172 -2.02 -0.81 -9.16
N ALA A 173 -1.37 0.30 -9.46
CA ALA A 173 -0.35 0.89 -8.62
C ALA A 173 -0.88 1.30 -7.23
N LEU A 174 -2.20 1.49 -7.07
CA LEU A 174 -2.82 1.79 -5.78
C LEU A 174 -2.70 0.62 -4.80
N ASP A 175 -3.02 -0.60 -5.24
CA ASP A 175 -2.90 -1.80 -4.41
C ASP A 175 -1.44 -2.09 -4.04
N LEU A 176 -0.52 -2.00 -5.03
CA LEU A 176 0.90 -2.19 -4.76
C LEU A 176 1.43 -1.12 -3.79
N GLY A 177 1.14 0.13 -4.07
CA GLY A 177 1.69 1.26 -3.32
C GLY A 177 1.20 1.29 -1.88
N GLN A 178 -0.07 0.99 -1.63
CA GLN A 178 -0.61 0.95 -0.27
C GLN A 178 0.05 -0.16 0.55
N MET A 179 0.15 -1.39 0.02
CA MET A 179 0.82 -2.50 0.70
C MET A 179 2.28 -2.18 1.01
N ILE A 180 3.02 -1.67 0.03
CA ILE A 180 4.44 -1.31 0.18
C ILE A 180 4.62 -0.21 1.23
N ALA A 181 3.79 0.83 1.20
CA ALA A 181 3.87 1.91 2.18
C ALA A 181 3.64 1.40 3.61
N GLU A 182 2.63 0.57 3.83
CA GLU A 182 2.31 0.02 5.15
C GLU A 182 3.44 -0.88 5.69
N LEU A 183 4.06 -1.67 4.83
CA LEU A 183 5.21 -2.50 5.19
C LEU A 183 6.45 -1.64 5.51
N TYR A 184 6.68 -0.57 4.75
CA TYR A 184 7.76 0.37 5.02
C TYR A 184 7.59 1.09 6.37
N LEU A 185 6.36 1.44 6.76
CA LEU A 185 6.09 2.06 8.05
C LEU A 185 6.52 1.19 9.24
N LEU A 186 6.54 -0.16 9.10
CA LEU A 186 7.07 -1.06 10.13
C LEU A 186 8.56 -0.84 10.36
N LYS A 187 9.34 -0.69 9.31
CA LYS A 187 10.77 -0.35 9.42
C LYS A 187 10.94 1.06 9.98
N HIS A 188 10.24 2.03 9.39
CA HIS A 188 10.42 3.43 9.71
C HIS A 188 10.12 3.77 11.19
N PHE A 189 8.99 3.28 11.70
CA PHE A 189 8.55 3.63 13.07
C PHE A 189 8.93 2.62 14.14
N LYS A 190 9.15 1.36 13.78
CA LYS A 190 9.34 0.27 14.73
C LYS A 190 10.66 -0.48 14.55
N ASP A 191 11.48 -0.08 13.57
CA ASP A 191 12.76 -0.71 13.22
C ASP A 191 12.68 -2.20 12.92
N ILE A 192 11.58 -2.62 12.26
CA ILE A 192 11.32 -4.01 11.88
C ILE A 192 11.73 -4.26 10.43
N ASP A 193 12.90 -4.87 10.23
CA ASP A 193 13.46 -5.16 8.91
C ASP A 193 12.58 -6.13 8.08
N ALA A 194 11.79 -6.96 8.74
CA ALA A 194 10.89 -7.88 8.05
C ALA A 194 9.93 -7.18 7.09
N GLY A 195 9.52 -5.93 7.37
CA GLY A 195 8.72 -5.14 6.45
C GLY A 195 9.42 -4.94 5.10
N LEU A 196 10.72 -4.62 5.11
CA LEU A 196 11.51 -4.45 3.88
C LEU A 196 11.67 -5.77 3.11
N TRP A 197 11.89 -6.89 3.82
CA TRP A 197 12.02 -8.20 3.19
C TRP A 197 10.70 -8.69 2.56
N VAL A 198 9.57 -8.34 3.18
CA VAL A 198 8.24 -8.62 2.59
C VAL A 198 8.05 -7.77 1.33
N ILE A 199 8.47 -6.49 1.30
CA ILE A 199 8.41 -5.63 0.09
C ILE A 199 9.21 -6.24 -1.05
N GLU A 200 10.46 -6.67 -0.80
CA GLU A 200 11.30 -7.33 -1.81
C GLU A 200 10.60 -8.55 -2.42
N GLY A 201 10.07 -9.43 -1.56
CA GLY A 201 9.34 -10.60 -2.01
C GLY A 201 8.03 -10.27 -2.73
N PHE A 202 7.34 -9.23 -2.31
CA PHE A 202 6.08 -8.79 -2.91
C PHE A 202 6.27 -8.31 -4.34
N ALA A 203 7.30 -7.48 -4.60
CA ALA A 203 7.65 -7.06 -5.95
C ALA A 203 8.07 -8.28 -6.81
N GLU A 204 8.95 -9.15 -6.27
CA GLU A 204 9.38 -10.38 -6.97
C GLU A 204 8.21 -11.30 -7.32
N GLY A 205 7.23 -11.43 -6.43
CA GLY A 205 6.05 -12.27 -6.66
C GLY A 205 5.07 -11.68 -7.66
N TYR A 206 4.91 -10.36 -7.67
CA TYR A 206 4.01 -9.69 -8.61
C TYR A 206 4.50 -9.81 -10.05
N GLN A 207 5.82 -9.68 -10.31
CA GLN A 207 6.47 -9.82 -11.61
C GLN A 207 5.95 -8.85 -12.70
N ASP A 208 6.68 -8.72 -13.79
CA ASP A 208 6.30 -7.94 -14.98
C ASP A 208 5.82 -6.50 -14.66
N ILE A 209 6.43 -5.88 -13.62
CA ILE A 209 6.16 -4.49 -13.27
C ILE A 209 6.83 -3.59 -14.31
N SER A 210 6.03 -2.95 -15.18
CA SER A 210 6.57 -1.99 -16.12
C SER A 210 7.19 -0.79 -15.39
N GLU A 211 8.15 -0.13 -16.02
CA GLU A 211 8.80 1.06 -15.43
C GLU A 211 7.78 2.16 -15.09
N GLU A 212 6.78 2.37 -15.94
CA GLU A 212 5.68 3.30 -15.67
C GLU A 212 4.88 2.89 -14.42
N MET A 213 4.57 1.60 -14.28
CA MET A 213 3.87 1.08 -13.11
C MET A 213 4.71 1.22 -11.85
N ALA A 214 6.03 1.00 -11.92
CA ALA A 214 6.95 1.17 -10.81
C ALA A 214 6.94 2.62 -10.30
N PHE A 215 7.08 3.61 -11.20
CA PHE A 215 7.03 5.02 -10.83
C PHE A 215 5.67 5.41 -10.23
N ARG A 216 4.57 4.93 -10.80
CA ARG A 216 3.23 5.21 -10.25
C ARG A 216 3.03 4.59 -8.88
N THR A 217 3.53 3.38 -8.67
CA THR A 217 3.54 2.73 -7.37
C THR A 217 4.30 3.57 -6.35
N LEU A 218 5.50 4.08 -6.70
CA LEU A 218 6.30 4.93 -5.81
C LEU A 218 5.63 6.26 -5.51
N ILE A 219 4.96 6.87 -6.48
CA ILE A 219 4.13 8.06 -6.24
C ILE A 219 3.07 7.74 -5.19
N HIS A 220 2.36 6.62 -5.35
CA HIS A 220 1.31 6.24 -4.39
C HIS A 220 1.87 5.89 -3.02
N VAL A 221 3.02 5.21 -2.93
CA VAL A 221 3.76 5.01 -1.68
C VAL A 221 4.01 6.35 -1.00
N GLY A 222 4.56 7.31 -1.73
CA GLY A 222 4.86 8.64 -1.18
C GLY A 222 3.61 9.37 -0.69
N VAL A 223 2.52 9.33 -1.44
CA VAL A 223 1.21 9.90 -1.05
C VAL A 223 0.72 9.26 0.26
N HIS A 224 0.78 7.93 0.35
CA HIS A 224 0.37 7.19 1.55
C HIS A 224 1.23 7.54 2.76
N LEU A 225 2.55 7.62 2.59
CA LEU A 225 3.48 7.98 3.66
C LEU A 225 3.23 9.40 4.18
N ILE A 226 2.98 10.37 3.29
CA ILE A 226 2.69 11.74 3.71
C ILE A 226 1.38 11.80 4.50
N PHE A 227 0.32 11.18 4.03
CA PHE A 227 -0.99 11.26 4.69
C PHE A 227 -1.06 10.33 5.90
N TRP A 228 -1.03 9.02 5.69
CA TRP A 228 -1.23 8.04 6.76
C TRP A 228 -0.04 7.95 7.73
N GLY A 229 1.18 8.07 7.23
CA GLY A 229 2.38 8.09 8.06
C GLY A 229 2.45 9.28 9.02
N SER A 230 1.75 10.39 8.72
CA SER A 230 1.79 11.59 9.55
C SER A 230 0.52 11.85 10.37
N THR A 231 -0.62 11.30 9.96
CA THR A 231 -1.93 11.58 10.62
C THR A 231 -2.31 10.56 11.67
N VAL A 232 -1.75 9.33 11.61
CA VAL A 232 -2.05 8.28 12.58
C VAL A 232 -1.25 8.53 13.86
N ALA A 233 -1.97 8.86 14.93
CA ALA A 233 -1.35 9.14 16.23
C ALA A 233 -0.69 7.89 16.86
N GLY A 234 0.42 8.09 17.57
CA GLY A 234 1.06 7.02 18.37
C GLY A 234 2.01 6.10 17.62
N TRP A 235 2.28 6.34 16.33
CA TRP A 235 3.22 5.54 15.55
C TRP A 235 4.68 5.81 15.91
N GLY A 236 5.07 7.06 16.02
CA GLY A 236 6.45 7.46 16.27
C GLY A 236 6.59 8.80 16.93
N THR A 237 7.84 9.26 17.05
CA THR A 237 8.17 10.61 17.55
C THR A 237 7.87 11.67 16.51
N PRO A 238 7.75 12.95 16.90
CA PRO A 238 7.61 14.05 15.94
C PRO A 238 8.71 14.08 14.88
N GLU A 239 9.93 13.70 15.23
CA GLU A 239 11.07 13.63 14.30
C GLU A 239 10.87 12.53 13.26
N GLN A 240 10.44 11.34 13.68
CA GLN A 240 10.13 10.23 12.78
C GLN A 240 8.96 10.59 11.85
N VAL A 241 7.94 11.29 12.35
CA VAL A 241 6.83 11.79 11.54
C VAL A 241 7.32 12.79 10.49
N ARG A 242 8.18 13.75 10.87
CA ARG A 242 8.78 14.69 9.90
C ARG A 242 9.62 13.96 8.85
N ASP A 243 10.32 12.92 9.26
CA ASP A 243 11.18 12.15 8.37
C ASP A 243 10.38 11.30 7.37
N VAL A 244 9.30 10.64 7.80
CA VAL A 244 8.44 9.89 6.87
C VAL A 244 7.76 10.80 5.83
N VAL A 245 7.39 12.02 6.22
CA VAL A 245 6.86 13.03 5.29
C VAL A 245 7.92 13.43 4.27
N ARG A 246 9.19 13.59 4.68
CA ARG A 246 10.31 13.87 3.77
C ARG A 246 10.52 12.72 2.79
N VAL A 247 10.56 11.46 3.29
CA VAL A 247 10.66 10.28 2.44
C VAL A 247 9.54 10.24 1.43
N GLY A 248 8.29 10.46 1.86
CA GLY A 248 7.12 10.48 0.96
C GLY A 248 7.23 11.55 -0.11
N ARG A 249 7.65 12.78 0.24
CA ARG A 249 7.89 13.87 -0.70
C ARG A 249 8.95 13.50 -1.74
N ASP A 250 10.07 12.95 -1.29
CA ASP A 250 11.20 12.62 -2.16
C ASP A 250 10.82 11.50 -3.15
N LEU A 251 10.09 10.47 -2.68
CA LEU A 251 9.54 9.43 -3.54
C LEU A 251 8.64 9.99 -4.64
N ILE A 252 7.70 10.88 -4.29
CA ILE A 252 6.79 11.50 -5.27
C ILE A 252 7.59 12.31 -6.28
N THR A 253 8.51 13.15 -5.81
CA THR A 253 9.27 14.07 -6.67
C THR A 253 10.18 13.31 -7.64
N GLN A 254 10.91 12.32 -7.15
CA GLN A 254 11.81 11.50 -7.95
C GLN A 254 11.04 10.63 -8.95
N ALA A 255 9.92 10.04 -8.53
CA ALA A 255 9.10 9.19 -9.40
C ALA A 255 8.33 10.00 -10.46
N ASP A 256 7.84 11.22 -10.17
CA ASP A 256 7.25 12.10 -11.16
C ASP A 256 8.30 12.55 -12.20
N GLY A 257 9.54 12.76 -11.76
CA GLY A 257 10.71 13.04 -12.63
C GLY A 257 11.26 11.83 -13.39
N LYS A 258 10.74 10.62 -13.13
CA LYS A 258 11.23 9.36 -13.68
C LYS A 258 12.73 9.10 -13.42
N ASP A 259 13.22 9.55 -12.27
CA ASP A 259 14.60 9.38 -11.84
C ASP A 259 14.81 7.99 -11.21
N ARG A 260 15.01 6.98 -12.06
CA ARG A 260 15.26 5.60 -11.60
C ARG A 260 16.54 5.46 -10.78
N GLU A 261 17.56 6.25 -11.08
CA GLU A 261 18.85 6.16 -10.37
C GLU A 261 18.71 6.55 -8.88
N ALA A 262 17.77 7.42 -8.54
CA ALA A 262 17.50 7.81 -7.16
C ALA A 262 17.03 6.64 -6.26
N PHE A 263 16.54 5.56 -6.84
CA PHE A 263 16.03 4.40 -6.09
C PHE A 263 17.04 3.25 -5.98
N LYS A 264 18.23 3.41 -6.55
CA LYS A 264 19.27 2.39 -6.57
C LYS A 264 19.81 2.10 -5.17
N GLY A 265 19.91 0.82 -4.82
CA GLY A 265 20.38 0.39 -3.51
C GLY A 265 19.36 0.50 -2.38
N GLU A 266 18.21 1.11 -2.62
CA GLU A 266 17.10 1.21 -1.69
C GLU A 266 16.09 0.07 -1.92
N VAL A 267 15.20 -0.19 -0.96
CA VAL A 267 14.15 -1.21 -1.07
C VAL A 267 13.24 -0.99 -2.30
N TRP A 268 13.10 0.25 -2.72
CA TRP A 268 12.29 0.67 -3.87
C TRP A 268 12.79 0.13 -5.22
N GLU A 269 14.09 -0.16 -5.30
CA GLU A 269 14.70 -0.75 -6.51
C GLU A 269 14.08 -2.11 -6.87
N ALA A 270 13.48 -2.82 -5.91
CA ALA A 270 12.80 -4.08 -6.14
C ALA A 270 11.69 -3.97 -7.21
N LEU A 271 11.01 -2.81 -7.30
CA LEU A 271 9.97 -2.57 -8.30
C LEU A 271 10.48 -2.49 -9.75
N PHE A 272 11.77 -2.22 -9.94
CA PHE A 272 12.41 -2.10 -11.25
C PHE A 272 13.17 -3.36 -11.67
N ARG A 273 13.22 -4.38 -10.80
CA ARG A 273 13.87 -5.68 -11.06
C ARG A 273 12.85 -6.78 -11.30
N ALA A 274 11.59 -6.54 -10.93
CA ALA A 274 10.51 -7.51 -10.94
C ALA A 274 9.90 -7.74 -12.33
#